data_4bc22bd1d7b5fcc9ecddb4133b7e5d91
#
_entry.id   4bc22bd1d7b5fcc9ecddb4133b7e5d91
#
_cell.length_a   1.000
_cell.length_b   1.000
_cell.length_c   1.000
_cell.angle_alpha   90.00
_cell.angle_beta   90.00
_cell.angle_gamma   90.00
#
_symmetry.space_group_name_H-M   'P 1'
#
loop_
_entity.id
_entity.type
_entity.pdbx_description
1 polymer ?
#
loop_
_entity_poly.entity_id
_entity_poly.type
_entity_poly.pdbx_seq_one_letter_code
_entity_poly.pdbx_strand_id
1 'polypeptide(L)'
;ILAHAFEQNKLVWIILFISSLLTAFYMFRLVFLTFFNNFRGTDETKHHIHESPWTMTLPLIILCVLSVIGGLIGLPSVFHVSHLLNTYLSAVTEPSASLIHHGEMISHSLEIGLMTLAGLAAIEMIFYARRKYITLKAMPEADSTITGIPKLI
;
A
#
# COMPACT_ATOMS: atom_id res chain seq x y z
N ILE A 1 11.42 7.26 -5.74
CA ILE A 1 10.80 6.97 -7.05
C ILE A 1 9.88 8.12 -7.48
N LEU A 2 8.84 8.50 -6.70
CA LEU A 2 7.89 9.57 -7.05
C LEU A 2 8.58 10.91 -7.27
N ALA A 3 9.53 11.29 -6.42
CA ALA A 3 10.27 12.53 -6.53
C ALA A 3 11.11 12.58 -7.83
N HIS A 4 11.84 11.52 -8.14
CA HIS A 4 12.59 11.42 -9.41
C HIS A 4 11.68 11.41 -10.65
N ALA A 5 10.50 10.76 -10.56
CA ALA A 5 9.53 10.79 -11.66
C ALA A 5 9.02 12.22 -11.92
N PHE A 6 8.89 13.03 -10.87
CA PHE A 6 8.45 14.43 -10.99
C PHE A 6 9.44 15.29 -11.78
N GLU A 7 10.74 15.06 -11.60
CA GLU A 7 11.77 15.78 -12.36
C GLU A 7 11.87 15.31 -13.80
N GLN A 8 11.89 14.01 -14.00
CA GLN A 8 12.09 13.43 -15.32
C GLN A 8 10.88 13.63 -16.24
N ASN A 9 9.68 13.36 -15.72
CA ASN A 9 8.45 13.47 -16.52
C ASN A 9 7.22 13.65 -15.63
N LYS A 10 6.64 14.84 -15.70
CA LYS A 10 5.44 15.19 -14.92
C LYS A 10 4.24 14.29 -15.24
N LEU A 11 4.11 13.82 -16.48
CA LEU A 11 3.02 12.93 -16.87
C LEU A 11 3.16 11.55 -16.19
N VAL A 12 4.36 10.99 -16.19
CA VAL A 12 4.65 9.73 -15.48
C VAL A 12 4.40 9.90 -13.99
N TRP A 13 4.80 11.01 -13.41
CA TRP A 13 4.53 11.31 -12.01
C TRP A 13 3.03 11.32 -11.69
N ILE A 14 2.21 11.99 -12.51
CA ILE A 14 0.75 12.02 -12.34
C ILE A 14 0.17 10.60 -12.35
N ILE A 15 0.57 9.78 -13.31
CA ILE A 15 0.10 8.39 -13.43
C ILE A 15 0.48 7.58 -12.17
N LEU A 16 1.72 7.68 -11.72
CA LEU A 16 2.21 7.00 -10.52
C LEU A 16 1.49 7.50 -9.27
N PHE A 17 1.24 8.79 -9.15
CA PHE A 17 0.53 9.39 -8.04
C PHE A 17 -0.92 8.89 -7.97
N ILE A 18 -1.66 8.92 -9.09
CA ILE A 18 -3.03 8.38 -9.18
C ILE A 18 -3.04 6.89 -8.85
N SER A 19 -2.09 6.12 -9.38
CA SER A 19 -1.96 4.69 -9.08
C SER A 19 -1.76 4.42 -7.59
N SER A 20 -0.95 5.24 -6.91
CA SER A 20 -0.73 5.10 -5.47
C SER A 20 -2.00 5.40 -4.66
N LEU A 21 -2.81 6.39 -5.06
CA LEU A 21 -4.09 6.70 -4.43
C LEU A 21 -5.12 5.58 -4.62
N LEU A 22 -5.19 5.01 -5.82
CA LEU A 22 -6.05 3.86 -6.10
C LEU A 22 -5.62 2.64 -5.27
N THR A 23 -4.31 2.44 -5.11
CA THR A 23 -3.76 1.37 -4.27
C THR A 23 -4.19 1.55 -2.81
N ALA A 24 -4.05 2.74 -2.24
CA ALA A 24 -4.52 3.04 -0.90
C ALA A 24 -6.03 2.78 -0.76
N PHE A 25 -6.82 3.24 -1.72
CA PHE A 25 -8.25 3.06 -1.71
C PHE A 25 -8.67 1.58 -1.73
N TYR A 26 -8.15 0.76 -2.66
CA TYR A 26 -8.57 -0.64 -2.77
C TYR A 26 -8.09 -1.49 -1.59
N MET A 27 -6.91 -1.19 -1.04
CA MET A 27 -6.42 -1.89 0.16
C MET A 27 -7.32 -1.60 1.37
N PHE A 28 -7.67 -0.34 1.60
CA PHE A 28 -8.59 0.00 2.69
C PHE A 28 -10.03 -0.43 2.43
N ARG A 29 -10.47 -0.48 1.18
CA ARG A 29 -11.74 -1.14 0.82
C ARG A 29 -11.74 -2.59 1.30
N LEU A 30 -10.68 -3.34 1.00
CA LEU A 30 -10.54 -4.74 1.42
C LEU A 30 -10.59 -4.85 2.96
N VAL A 31 -9.81 -4.03 3.66
CA VAL A 31 -9.78 -4.03 5.14
C VAL A 31 -11.16 -3.74 5.72
N PHE A 32 -11.83 -2.69 5.26
CA PHE A 32 -13.14 -2.30 5.80
C PHE A 32 -14.24 -3.31 5.48
N LEU A 33 -14.23 -3.93 4.30
CA LEU A 33 -15.21 -4.92 3.94
C LEU A 33 -14.99 -6.27 4.65
N THR A 34 -13.74 -6.61 4.97
CA THR A 34 -13.40 -7.90 5.60
C THR A 34 -13.53 -7.84 7.12
N PHE A 35 -12.97 -6.79 7.75
CA PHE A 35 -12.84 -6.76 9.22
C PHE A 35 -13.86 -5.89 9.93
N PHE A 36 -14.43 -4.89 9.25
CA PHE A 36 -15.30 -3.89 9.90
C PHE A 36 -16.75 -3.98 9.47
N ASN A 37 -17.11 -4.95 8.64
CA ASN A 37 -18.47 -5.15 8.15
C ASN A 37 -19.11 -6.39 8.75
N ASN A 38 -20.43 -6.49 8.66
CA ASN A 38 -21.17 -7.66 9.13
C ASN A 38 -20.84 -8.90 8.28
N PHE A 39 -20.82 -10.05 8.93
CA PHE A 39 -20.66 -11.33 8.25
C PHE A 39 -21.76 -11.52 7.20
N ARG A 40 -21.38 -11.91 5.97
CA ARG A 40 -22.26 -12.03 4.80
C ARG A 40 -22.43 -13.46 4.29
N GLY A 41 -21.90 -14.43 5.01
CA GLY A 41 -22.08 -15.85 4.71
C GLY A 41 -23.41 -16.37 5.24
N THR A 42 -23.68 -17.64 4.98
CA THR A 42 -24.84 -18.37 5.53
C THR A 42 -24.63 -18.61 7.03
N ASP A 43 -25.74 -18.79 7.76
CA ASP A 43 -25.69 -19.12 9.21
C ASP A 43 -24.89 -20.40 9.46
N GLU A 44 -24.99 -21.37 8.57
CA GLU A 44 -24.20 -22.61 8.59
C GLU A 44 -22.70 -22.32 8.57
N THR A 45 -22.25 -21.45 7.65
CA THR A 45 -20.83 -21.05 7.55
C THR A 45 -20.38 -20.29 8.80
N LYS A 46 -21.25 -19.50 9.41
CA LYS A 46 -20.94 -18.73 10.62
C LYS A 46 -20.58 -19.63 11.81
N HIS A 47 -21.24 -20.78 11.95
CA HIS A 47 -20.95 -21.74 13.01
C HIS A 47 -19.64 -22.49 12.83
N HIS A 48 -19.09 -22.52 11.61
CA HIS A 48 -17.81 -23.15 11.30
C HIS A 48 -16.63 -22.20 11.36
N ILE A 49 -16.86 -20.90 11.61
CA ILE A 49 -15.77 -19.92 11.77
C ILE A 49 -15.17 -20.09 13.16
N HIS A 50 -13.88 -20.43 13.19
CA HIS A 50 -13.07 -20.49 14.39
C HIS A 50 -11.74 -19.77 14.17
N GLU A 51 -11.13 -19.35 15.27
CA GLU A 51 -9.81 -18.68 15.22
C GLU A 51 -8.75 -19.62 14.65
N SER A 52 -7.83 -19.04 13.87
CA SER A 52 -6.74 -19.80 13.29
C SER A 52 -5.79 -20.33 14.36
N PRO A 53 -5.28 -21.57 14.22
CA PRO A 53 -4.38 -22.16 15.19
C PRO A 53 -3.07 -21.34 15.30
N TRP A 54 -2.44 -21.46 16.46
CA TRP A 54 -1.20 -20.73 16.80
C TRP A 54 -0.06 -20.96 15.81
N THR A 55 -0.04 -22.11 15.16
CA THR A 55 0.91 -22.44 14.10
C THR A 55 0.79 -21.55 12.86
N MET A 56 -0.37 -20.98 12.61
CA MET A 56 -0.61 -20.04 11.48
C MET A 56 -0.45 -18.58 11.91
N THR A 57 -0.86 -18.24 13.12
CA THR A 57 -0.80 -16.86 13.62
C THR A 57 0.61 -16.42 13.99
N LEU A 58 1.43 -17.31 14.55
CA LEU A 58 2.81 -16.99 14.95
C LEU A 58 3.68 -16.50 13.78
N PRO A 59 3.74 -17.17 12.61
CA PRO A 59 4.48 -16.67 11.47
C PRO A 59 3.99 -15.29 10.99
N LEU A 60 2.68 -15.04 11.02
CA LEU A 60 2.11 -13.75 10.62
C LEU A 60 2.52 -12.63 11.58
N ILE A 61 2.57 -12.90 12.89
CA ILE A 61 3.03 -11.93 13.88
C ILE A 61 4.51 -11.62 13.64
N ILE A 62 5.34 -12.63 13.42
CA ILE A 62 6.77 -12.44 13.13
C ILE A 62 6.95 -11.60 11.87
N LEU A 63 6.23 -11.90 10.79
CA LEU A 63 6.28 -11.14 9.55
C LEU A 63 5.81 -9.70 9.75
N CYS A 64 4.79 -9.48 10.56
CA CYS A 64 4.33 -8.13 10.90
C CYS A 64 5.42 -7.31 11.59
N VAL A 65 6.06 -7.88 12.61
CA VAL A 65 7.17 -7.25 13.34
C VAL A 65 8.34 -6.95 12.40
N LEU A 66 8.75 -7.94 11.58
CA LEU A 66 9.84 -7.77 10.63
C LEU A 66 9.51 -6.72 9.54
N SER A 67 8.25 -6.61 9.13
CA SER A 67 7.81 -5.59 8.17
C SER A 67 7.94 -4.17 8.74
N VAL A 68 7.60 -3.98 10.01
CA VAL A 68 7.79 -2.69 10.70
C VAL A 68 9.27 -2.35 10.83
N ILE A 69 10.10 -3.30 11.30
CA ILE A 69 11.55 -3.11 11.46
C ILE A 69 12.21 -2.86 10.08
N GLY A 70 11.83 -3.64 9.06
CA GLY A 70 12.35 -3.50 7.71
C GLY A 70 12.05 -2.14 7.08
N GLY A 71 10.88 -1.58 7.36
CA GLY A 71 10.52 -0.22 6.95
C GLY A 71 11.43 0.86 7.54
N LEU A 72 11.92 0.65 8.77
CA LEU A 72 12.84 1.60 9.42
C LEU A 72 14.24 1.60 8.81
N ILE A 73 14.70 0.46 8.25
CA ILE A 73 16.02 0.33 7.61
C ILE A 73 16.11 1.12 6.31
N GLY A 74 14.99 1.30 5.61
CA GLY A 74 14.89 1.98 4.32
C GLY A 74 14.34 3.40 4.37
N LEU A 75 14.38 4.08 5.51
CA LEU A 75 13.89 5.45 5.63
C LEU A 75 14.71 6.40 4.76
N PRO A 76 14.04 7.40 4.11
CA PRO A 76 14.71 8.42 3.32
C PRO A 76 15.72 9.25 4.15
N SER A 77 16.75 9.82 3.48
CA SER A 77 17.78 10.69 4.05
C SER A 77 17.23 11.87 4.86
N VAL A 78 16.03 12.28 4.55
CA VAL A 78 15.28 13.34 5.25
C VAL A 78 15.19 13.12 6.76
N PHE A 79 15.15 11.88 7.20
CA PHE A 79 15.04 11.53 8.63
C PHE A 79 16.37 11.39 9.36
N HIS A 80 17.49 11.74 8.72
CA HIS A 80 18.86 11.65 9.28
C HIS A 80 19.22 10.26 9.83
N VAL A 81 18.55 9.23 9.35
CA VAL A 81 18.87 7.83 9.71
C VAL A 81 19.95 7.32 8.76
N SER A 82 20.95 6.63 9.32
CA SER A 82 22.03 6.05 8.51
C SER A 82 21.47 5.11 7.45
N HIS A 83 21.87 5.33 6.18
CA HIS A 83 21.43 4.55 5.02
C HIS A 83 22.04 3.14 5.02
N LEU A 84 21.74 2.32 6.02
CA LEU A 84 22.28 0.98 6.16
C LEU A 84 22.08 0.15 4.90
N LEU A 85 20.90 0.21 4.31
CA LEU A 85 20.59 -0.52 3.08
C LEU A 85 21.42 -0.02 1.90
N ASN A 86 21.56 1.29 1.75
CA ASN A 86 22.32 1.90 0.66
C ASN A 86 23.83 1.58 0.79
N THR A 87 24.34 1.62 2.01
CA THR A 87 25.73 1.25 2.30
C THR A 87 25.98 -0.24 2.06
N TYR A 88 25.06 -1.09 2.41
CA TYR A 88 25.16 -2.53 2.15
C TYR A 88 25.12 -2.86 0.65
N LEU A 89 24.27 -2.17 -0.11
CA LEU A 89 24.12 -2.38 -1.54
C LEU A 89 25.13 -1.61 -2.39
N SER A 90 25.94 -0.71 -1.83
CA SER A 90 26.88 0.14 -2.56
C SER A 90 27.84 -0.67 -3.42
N ALA A 91 28.35 -1.78 -2.90
CA ALA A 91 29.25 -2.67 -3.65
C ALA A 91 28.66 -3.20 -4.97
N VAL A 92 27.33 -3.32 -5.04
CA VAL A 92 26.61 -3.80 -6.24
C VAL A 92 26.10 -2.65 -7.10
N THR A 93 25.73 -1.53 -6.47
CA THR A 93 25.12 -0.37 -7.17
C THR A 93 26.14 0.65 -7.67
N GLU A 94 27.33 0.77 -7.06
CA GLU A 94 28.38 1.68 -7.51
C GLU A 94 28.81 1.52 -8.98
N PRO A 95 29.00 0.30 -9.54
CA PRO A 95 29.35 0.15 -10.94
C PRO A 95 28.29 0.70 -11.89
N SER A 96 27.02 0.67 -11.50
CA SER A 96 25.91 1.19 -12.31
C SER A 96 25.63 2.68 -12.04
N ALA A 97 26.07 3.22 -10.93
CA ALA A 97 25.90 4.63 -10.58
C ALA A 97 26.60 5.57 -11.57
N SER A 98 27.71 5.14 -12.17
CA SER A 98 28.41 5.88 -13.21
C SER A 98 27.66 5.97 -14.55
N LEU A 99 26.71 5.08 -14.77
CA LEU A 99 25.85 5.04 -15.97
C LEU A 99 24.57 5.86 -15.79
N ILE A 100 24.19 6.12 -14.55
CA ILE A 100 23.04 6.95 -14.24
C ILE A 100 23.53 8.39 -14.18
N HIS A 101 23.19 9.19 -15.18
CA HIS A 101 23.37 10.64 -15.10
C HIS A 101 22.67 11.11 -13.83
N HIS A 102 23.44 11.67 -12.89
CA HIS A 102 22.88 12.35 -11.74
C HIS A 102 22.04 13.52 -12.26
N GLY A 103 20.73 13.30 -12.40
CA GLY A 103 19.79 14.41 -12.53
C GLY A 103 20.01 15.37 -11.37
N GLU A 104 19.76 16.64 -11.59
CA GLU A 104 19.92 17.68 -10.57
C GLU A 104 19.35 17.21 -9.23
N MET A 105 20.11 17.38 -8.16
CA MET A 105 19.67 16.95 -6.84
C MET A 105 18.39 17.70 -6.48
N ILE A 106 17.30 16.96 -6.32
CA ILE A 106 16.01 17.51 -5.90
C ILE A 106 16.24 18.36 -4.65
N SER A 107 15.73 19.57 -4.67
CA SER A 107 15.75 20.41 -3.47
C SER A 107 15.07 19.66 -2.32
N HIS A 108 15.76 19.58 -1.19
CA HIS A 108 15.27 18.87 0.02
C HIS A 108 13.86 19.31 0.43
N SER A 109 13.53 20.58 0.26
CA SER A 109 12.18 21.12 0.53
C SER A 109 11.13 20.59 -0.45
N LEU A 110 11.47 20.37 -1.71
CA LEU A 110 10.56 19.82 -2.71
C LEU A 110 10.32 18.32 -2.46
N GLU A 111 11.34 17.58 -2.06
CA GLU A 111 11.20 16.16 -1.69
C GLU A 111 10.26 16.00 -0.50
N ILE A 112 10.45 16.78 0.57
CA ILE A 112 9.55 16.79 1.73
C ILE A 112 8.12 17.17 1.30
N GLY A 113 7.99 18.20 0.45
CA GLY A 113 6.68 18.64 -0.05
C GLY A 113 5.93 17.55 -0.80
N LEU A 114 6.61 16.82 -1.69
CA LEU A 114 6.00 15.71 -2.44
C LEU A 114 5.67 14.52 -1.53
N MET A 115 6.52 14.22 -0.55
CA MET A 115 6.25 13.16 0.43
C MET A 115 5.04 13.48 1.31
N THR A 116 4.95 14.71 1.82
CA THR A 116 3.81 15.15 2.64
C THR A 116 2.51 15.18 1.84
N LEU A 117 2.55 15.67 0.60
CA LEU A 117 1.41 15.66 -0.31
C LEU A 117 0.90 14.23 -0.54
N ALA A 118 1.80 13.29 -0.86
CA ALA A 118 1.44 11.90 -1.09
C ALA A 118 0.86 11.23 0.18
N GLY A 119 1.45 11.51 1.34
CA GLY A 119 0.98 11.01 2.63
C GLY A 119 -0.41 11.52 3.00
N LEU A 120 -0.65 12.82 2.86
CA LEU A 120 -1.95 13.43 3.12
C LEU A 120 -3.03 12.89 2.16
N ALA A 121 -2.72 12.81 0.87
CA ALA A 121 -3.65 12.27 -0.12
C ALA A 121 -3.97 10.78 0.13
N ALA A 122 -3.01 9.98 0.58
CA ALA A 122 -3.27 8.60 1.00
C ALA A 122 -4.21 8.53 2.22
N ILE A 123 -4.02 9.41 3.21
CA ILE A 123 -4.89 9.52 4.39
C ILE A 123 -6.31 9.91 3.98
N GLU A 124 -6.47 10.87 3.08
CA GLU A 124 -7.79 11.24 2.54
C GLU A 124 -8.49 10.04 1.89
N MET A 125 -7.77 9.22 1.13
CA MET A 125 -8.31 8.01 0.52
C MET A 125 -8.76 6.98 1.55
N ILE A 126 -8.07 6.87 2.69
CA ILE A 126 -8.49 6.03 3.81
C ILE A 126 -9.82 6.53 4.38
N PHE A 127 -9.94 7.82 4.66
CA PHE A 127 -11.19 8.41 5.16
C PHE A 127 -12.32 8.29 4.15
N TYR A 128 -12.05 8.47 2.86
CA TYR A 128 -13.02 8.28 1.80
C TYR A 128 -13.52 6.83 1.74
N ALA A 129 -12.61 5.85 1.78
CA ALA A 129 -12.96 4.44 1.81
C ALA A 129 -13.79 4.08 3.06
N ARG A 130 -13.39 4.58 4.25
CA ARG A 130 -14.14 4.42 5.49
C ARG A 130 -15.56 4.96 5.38
N ARG A 131 -15.70 6.20 4.90
CA ARG A 131 -17.02 6.83 4.73
C ARG A 131 -17.90 6.02 3.77
N LYS A 132 -17.34 5.56 2.66
CA LYS A 132 -18.08 4.81 1.64
C LYS A 132 -18.54 3.45 2.14
N TYR A 133 -17.68 2.69 2.81
CA TYR A 133 -17.96 1.27 3.15
C TYR A 133 -18.48 1.07 4.57
N ILE A 134 -18.15 1.93 5.52
CA ILE A 134 -18.65 1.82 6.90
C ILE A 134 -19.87 2.73 7.10
N THR A 135 -19.76 4.02 6.75
CA THR A 135 -20.80 5.00 7.06
C THR A 135 -21.98 4.90 6.09
N LEU A 136 -21.69 4.88 4.78
CA LEU A 136 -22.73 4.80 3.75
C LEU A 136 -23.14 3.36 3.43
N LYS A 137 -22.44 2.35 4.01
CA LYS A 137 -22.68 0.92 3.78
C LYS A 137 -22.83 0.57 2.29
N ALA A 138 -22.06 1.23 1.42
CA ALA A 138 -22.05 0.95 -0.01
C ALA A 138 -21.50 -0.47 -0.22
N MET A 139 -22.40 -1.43 -0.27
CA MET A 139 -22.03 -2.83 -0.57
C MET A 139 -21.71 -2.95 -2.05
N PRO A 140 -20.69 -3.76 -2.42
CA PRO A 140 -20.55 -4.19 -3.80
C PRO A 140 -21.85 -4.85 -4.24
N GLU A 141 -22.46 -4.34 -5.28
CA GLU A 141 -23.63 -4.97 -5.89
C GLU A 141 -23.24 -6.40 -6.28
N ALA A 142 -24.08 -7.38 -5.91
CA ALA A 142 -23.90 -8.75 -6.38
C ALA A 142 -23.92 -8.68 -7.91
N ASP A 143 -22.86 -9.16 -8.54
CA ASP A 143 -22.69 -9.07 -9.98
C ASP A 143 -23.83 -9.84 -10.67
N SER A 144 -24.87 -9.12 -11.05
CA SER A 144 -26.03 -9.67 -11.73
C SER A 144 -25.68 -10.24 -13.12
N THR A 145 -24.47 -9.98 -13.59
CA THR A 145 -23.95 -10.50 -14.86
C THR A 145 -23.45 -11.95 -14.77
N ILE A 146 -23.27 -12.51 -13.56
CA ILE A 146 -22.84 -13.91 -13.40
C ILE A 146 -24.01 -14.91 -13.48
N THR A 147 -25.22 -14.47 -13.71
CA THR A 147 -26.39 -15.36 -13.89
C THR A 147 -26.32 -16.22 -15.17
N GLY A 148 -25.27 -16.13 -15.96
CA GLY A 148 -25.06 -16.92 -17.19
C GLY A 148 -24.08 -18.09 -17.10
N ILE A 149 -23.44 -18.32 -15.95
CA ILE A 149 -22.56 -19.50 -15.79
C ILE A 149 -23.40 -20.66 -15.27
N PRO A 150 -23.59 -21.75 -16.05
CA PRO A 150 -24.28 -22.94 -15.54
C PRO A 150 -23.51 -23.44 -14.31
N LYS A 151 -24.25 -23.72 -13.24
CA LYS A 151 -23.72 -24.38 -12.05
C LYS A 151 -23.04 -25.67 -12.49
N LEU A 152 -21.71 -25.63 -12.65
CA LEU A 152 -20.91 -26.84 -12.71
C LEU A 152 -20.88 -27.39 -11.29
N ILE A 153 -21.65 -28.46 -11.08
CA ILE A 153 -21.70 -29.33 -9.92
C ILE A 153 -20.36 -29.97 -9.72
#